data_e8d7dd161c25544e302a627cac2c3e51
#
_entry.id   e8d7dd161c25544e302a627cac2c3e51
#
_cell.length_a   1.000
_cell.length_b   1.000
_cell.length_c   1.000
_cell.angle_alpha   90.00
_cell.angle_beta   90.00
_cell.angle_gamma   90.00
#
_symmetry.space_group_name_H-M   'P 1'
#
loop_
_entity.id
_entity.type
_entity.pdbx_description
1 polymer ?
#
loop_
_entity_poly.entity_id
_entity_poly.type
_entity_poly.pdbx_seq_one_letter_code
_entity_poly.pdbx_strand_id
1 'polypeptide(L)'
;MSSARQGGAAPKLRNGVIRRGNSWSYVIRVTDSAGVSKPRWVGGFPTEAAAKRARDEARIAAGRGEFVDRSTVTVGEYLDRWLLAHALEVKPRTRAGYEHLIATYVAPRIGQVRLQVLRPADLSTLYRQLMESGGRGGKPLSARSVEYVHAVLRKAFADAVRNDQILTTNPAERAKRPRKEQAVAVVMWTADDLASFLATTMGHRLHGYFRLAAYTGARRGELMNLRWADVHLGDEHGQGAFVRLRVTVSVIGGVRVEGSTKGGRERTVSIDAGTAAVLAEHRQRQEAERALAGALWVGGDHVFRRELGEPLFPDTPTALMAKLQRQHNTAAVEAGTPPLPVIRLHDLRHLHATLLLKAGVPVHVVAARLGHADPAITLRVYAHVLDDQASGAATTFEHLINSTPTKPSSDAQGDRG
;
A
#
# COMPACT_ATOMS: atom_id res chain seq x y z
N MET A 1 -39.54 -9.13 68.81
CA MET A 1 -40.00 -7.94 68.06
C MET A 1 -39.50 -8.02 66.65
N SER A 2 -40.37 -8.47 65.76
CA SER A 2 -40.09 -8.72 64.35
C SER A 2 -40.36 -7.43 63.56
N SER A 3 -39.31 -6.86 62.97
CA SER A 3 -39.41 -5.68 62.08
C SER A 3 -39.86 -6.14 60.70
N ALA A 4 -41.11 -5.91 60.34
CA ALA A 4 -41.66 -6.16 59.02
C ALA A 4 -41.02 -5.22 58.02
N ARG A 5 -40.27 -5.79 57.05
CA ARG A 5 -39.83 -5.09 55.84
C ARG A 5 -41.07 -4.73 55.03
N GLN A 6 -41.40 -3.44 54.99
CA GLN A 6 -42.39 -2.89 54.05
C GLN A 6 -41.95 -3.19 52.61
N GLY A 7 -42.69 -4.08 51.97
CA GLY A 7 -42.53 -4.37 50.53
C GLY A 7 -42.98 -3.16 49.71
N GLY A 8 -42.03 -2.38 49.27
CA GLY A 8 -42.29 -1.32 48.27
C GLY A 8 -42.83 -1.96 47.01
N ALA A 9 -44.05 -1.51 46.58
CA ALA A 9 -44.68 -1.96 45.35
C ALA A 9 -43.71 -1.85 44.17
N ALA A 10 -43.59 -2.91 43.38
CA ALA A 10 -42.73 -2.93 42.19
C ALA A 10 -43.08 -1.74 41.29
N PRO A 11 -42.11 -0.91 40.86
CA PRO A 11 -42.36 0.29 40.11
C PRO A 11 -43.09 -0.04 38.81
N LYS A 12 -44.28 0.52 38.60
CA LYS A 12 -45.13 0.26 37.43
C LYS A 12 -44.58 0.91 36.20
N LEU A 13 -44.43 0.11 35.13
CA LEU A 13 -44.06 0.59 33.80
C LEU A 13 -45.16 1.47 33.22
N ARG A 14 -44.93 2.79 33.09
CA ARG A 14 -45.89 3.72 32.45
C ARG A 14 -45.38 4.05 31.04
N ASN A 15 -46.15 3.64 30.04
CA ASN A 15 -45.79 3.89 28.62
C ASN A 15 -44.35 3.49 28.26
N GLY A 16 -43.85 2.33 28.74
CA GLY A 16 -42.51 1.87 28.45
C GLY A 16 -41.39 2.61 29.16
N VAL A 17 -41.69 3.50 30.14
CA VAL A 17 -40.70 4.24 30.94
C VAL A 17 -40.93 3.96 32.43
N ILE A 18 -39.85 3.83 33.19
CA ILE A 18 -39.87 3.52 34.62
C ILE A 18 -38.82 4.36 35.36
N ARG A 19 -39.15 4.77 36.59
CA ARG A 19 -38.19 5.38 37.50
C ARG A 19 -37.44 4.30 38.27
N ARG A 20 -36.09 4.34 38.27
CA ARG A 20 -35.21 3.48 39.03
C ARG A 20 -34.26 4.35 39.87
N GLY A 21 -34.51 4.42 41.16
CA GLY A 21 -33.80 5.35 42.06
C GLY A 21 -33.94 6.81 41.60
N ASN A 22 -32.81 7.51 41.40
CA ASN A 22 -32.81 8.92 40.98
C ASN A 22 -32.81 9.13 39.46
N SER A 23 -32.94 8.07 38.67
CA SER A 23 -32.95 8.15 37.20
C SER A 23 -34.15 7.45 36.57
N TRP A 24 -34.40 7.80 35.31
CA TRP A 24 -35.43 7.18 34.49
C TRP A 24 -34.82 6.22 33.49
N SER A 25 -35.55 5.14 33.18
CA SER A 25 -35.17 4.12 32.20
C SER A 25 -36.33 3.84 31.27
N TYR A 26 -36.04 3.44 30.05
CA TYR A 26 -37.05 2.93 29.13
C TYR A 26 -36.75 1.52 28.69
N VAL A 27 -37.74 0.81 28.15
CA VAL A 27 -37.62 -0.48 27.51
C VAL A 27 -38.20 -0.38 26.10
N ILE A 28 -37.46 -0.98 25.16
CA ILE A 28 -37.90 -1.24 23.79
C ILE A 28 -37.70 -2.71 23.47
N ARG A 29 -38.37 -3.19 22.43
CA ARG A 29 -38.10 -4.52 21.88
C ARG A 29 -37.27 -4.37 20.61
N VAL A 30 -36.20 -5.12 20.53
CA VAL A 30 -35.30 -5.14 19.37
C VAL A 30 -35.24 -6.58 18.85
N THR A 31 -35.42 -6.75 17.56
CA THR A 31 -35.36 -8.05 16.90
C THR A 31 -33.90 -8.31 16.49
N ASP A 32 -33.35 -9.43 16.95
CA ASP A 32 -31.99 -9.85 16.57
C ASP A 32 -31.95 -10.47 15.15
N SER A 33 -30.74 -10.80 14.67
CA SER A 33 -30.53 -11.40 13.36
C SER A 33 -31.20 -12.76 13.16
N ALA A 34 -31.60 -13.42 14.25
CA ALA A 34 -32.34 -14.68 14.22
C ALA A 34 -33.87 -14.44 14.23
N GLY A 35 -34.34 -13.20 14.13
CA GLY A 35 -35.77 -12.85 14.18
C GLY A 35 -36.37 -12.84 15.57
N VAL A 36 -35.57 -13.05 16.64
CA VAL A 36 -36.06 -13.12 18.01
C VAL A 36 -36.15 -11.71 18.61
N SER A 37 -37.34 -11.31 19.02
CA SER A 37 -37.58 -10.00 19.66
C SER A 37 -37.27 -10.06 21.17
N LYS A 38 -36.24 -9.30 21.58
CA LYS A 38 -35.78 -9.23 22.98
C LYS A 38 -35.98 -7.84 23.58
N PRO A 39 -36.35 -7.73 24.88
CA PRO A 39 -36.44 -6.44 25.55
C PRO A 39 -35.05 -5.85 25.80
N ARG A 40 -34.86 -4.57 25.48
CA ARG A 40 -33.66 -3.80 25.78
C ARG A 40 -34.01 -2.65 26.74
N TRP A 41 -33.31 -2.61 27.87
CA TRP A 41 -33.44 -1.61 28.90
C TRP A 41 -32.34 -0.55 28.75
N VAL A 42 -32.71 0.71 28.71
CA VAL A 42 -31.77 1.84 28.66
C VAL A 42 -32.13 2.81 29.77
N GLY A 43 -31.18 3.11 30.65
CA GLY A 43 -31.38 3.94 31.85
C GLY A 43 -30.45 5.16 31.89
N GLY A 44 -30.50 5.89 33.03
CA GLY A 44 -29.62 7.01 33.28
C GLY A 44 -30.18 8.35 32.78
N PHE A 45 -31.49 8.46 32.54
CA PHE A 45 -32.11 9.73 32.14
C PHE A 45 -32.50 10.56 33.38
N PRO A 46 -32.22 11.88 33.39
CA PRO A 46 -32.51 12.71 34.55
C PRO A 46 -34.01 12.98 34.73
N THR A 47 -34.81 12.92 33.65
CA THR A 47 -36.26 13.22 33.67
C THR A 47 -37.05 12.17 32.87
N GLU A 48 -38.33 12.02 33.20
CA GLU A 48 -39.26 11.17 32.46
C GLU A 48 -39.40 11.60 31.00
N ALA A 49 -39.48 12.91 30.77
CA ALA A 49 -39.57 13.48 29.42
C ALA A 49 -38.36 13.17 28.56
N ALA A 50 -37.15 13.19 29.15
CA ALA A 50 -35.91 12.78 28.47
C ALA A 50 -35.91 11.28 28.11
N ALA A 51 -36.36 10.43 29.04
CA ALA A 51 -36.48 9.00 28.80
C ALA A 51 -37.51 8.68 27.71
N LYS A 52 -38.67 9.37 27.69
CA LYS A 52 -39.69 9.20 26.65
C LYS A 52 -39.16 9.58 25.26
N ARG A 53 -38.55 10.74 25.12
CA ARG A 53 -37.96 11.16 23.83
C ARG A 53 -36.92 10.15 23.32
N ALA A 54 -35.98 9.76 24.18
CA ALA A 54 -34.98 8.78 23.82
C ALA A 54 -35.57 7.40 23.45
N ARG A 55 -36.66 6.99 24.13
CA ARG A 55 -37.39 5.77 23.77
C ARG A 55 -38.01 5.86 22.38
N ASP A 56 -38.65 6.97 22.07
CA ASP A 56 -39.37 7.15 20.80
C ASP A 56 -38.38 7.20 19.62
N GLU A 57 -37.24 7.87 19.78
CA GLU A 57 -36.10 7.78 18.86
C GLU A 57 -35.58 6.36 18.68
N ALA A 58 -35.35 5.64 19.81
CA ALA A 58 -34.86 4.27 19.79
C ALA A 58 -35.88 3.29 19.14
N ARG A 59 -37.20 3.53 19.29
CA ARG A 59 -38.22 2.72 18.60
C ARG A 59 -38.22 2.93 17.11
N ILE A 60 -38.04 4.16 16.65
CA ILE A 60 -37.92 4.48 15.22
C ILE A 60 -36.65 3.80 14.66
N ALA A 61 -35.54 3.93 15.36
CA ALA A 61 -34.27 3.29 14.95
C ALA A 61 -34.39 1.75 14.94
N ALA A 62 -35.03 1.15 15.95
CA ALA A 62 -35.27 -0.29 15.99
C ALA A 62 -36.17 -0.79 14.85
N GLY A 63 -37.20 0.00 14.49
CA GLY A 63 -38.06 -0.31 13.34
C GLY A 63 -37.34 -0.26 11.99
N ARG A 64 -36.26 0.50 11.91
CA ARG A 64 -35.39 0.59 10.72
C ARG A 64 -34.21 -0.39 10.76
N GLY A 65 -34.03 -1.17 11.83
CA GLY A 65 -32.85 -2.01 12.04
C GLY A 65 -31.56 -1.22 12.37
N GLU A 66 -31.68 0.05 12.73
CA GLU A 66 -30.58 0.98 13.00
C GLU A 66 -30.29 1.16 14.51
N PHE A 67 -30.95 0.39 15.36
CA PHE A 67 -30.80 0.51 16.82
C PHE A 67 -29.43 -0.01 17.26
N VAL A 68 -28.67 0.87 17.92
CA VAL A 68 -27.35 0.55 18.50
C VAL A 68 -27.43 0.59 20.02
N ASP A 69 -27.08 -0.50 20.67
CA ASP A 69 -27.01 -0.58 22.13
C ASP A 69 -25.92 0.37 22.67
N ARG A 70 -26.14 0.94 23.86
CA ARG A 70 -25.10 1.71 24.54
C ARG A 70 -23.89 0.84 24.83
N SER A 71 -22.71 1.31 24.45
CA SER A 71 -21.44 0.64 24.66
C SER A 71 -20.45 1.56 25.38
N THR A 72 -19.69 0.98 26.30
CA THR A 72 -18.59 1.66 27.00
C THR A 72 -17.25 1.45 26.31
N VAL A 73 -17.23 0.66 25.24
CA VAL A 73 -16.03 0.31 24.47
C VAL A 73 -15.32 1.56 24.01
N THR A 74 -14.02 1.62 24.27
CA THR A 74 -13.15 2.71 23.85
C THR A 74 -12.68 2.52 22.41
N VAL A 75 -12.15 3.56 21.80
CA VAL A 75 -11.56 3.52 20.44
C VAL A 75 -10.41 2.50 20.38
N GLY A 76 -9.54 2.47 21.41
CA GLY A 76 -8.42 1.52 21.48
C GLY A 76 -8.91 0.07 21.53
N GLU A 77 -9.79 -0.25 22.48
CA GLU A 77 -10.36 -1.61 22.63
C GLU A 77 -11.10 -2.08 21.37
N TYR A 78 -11.79 -1.17 20.69
CA TYR A 78 -12.45 -1.48 19.44
C TYR A 78 -11.45 -1.78 18.32
N LEU A 79 -10.44 -0.91 18.14
CA LEU A 79 -9.43 -1.07 17.08
C LEU A 79 -8.60 -2.34 17.26
N ASP A 80 -8.28 -2.73 18.50
CA ASP A 80 -7.57 -3.97 18.80
C ASP A 80 -8.39 -5.20 18.38
N ARG A 81 -9.69 -5.23 18.73
CA ARG A 81 -10.59 -6.30 18.31
C ARG A 81 -10.80 -6.34 16.79
N TRP A 82 -11.02 -5.17 16.20
CA TRP A 82 -11.16 -5.03 14.75
C TRP A 82 -9.91 -5.54 14.00
N LEU A 83 -8.72 -5.20 14.51
CA LEU A 83 -7.47 -5.64 13.89
C LEU A 83 -7.30 -7.16 13.93
N LEU A 84 -7.70 -7.81 15.00
CA LEU A 84 -7.69 -9.27 15.11
C LEU A 84 -8.65 -9.93 14.11
N ALA A 85 -9.88 -9.43 14.03
CA ALA A 85 -10.88 -9.92 13.08
C ALA A 85 -10.44 -9.68 11.62
N HIS A 86 -9.95 -8.48 11.33
CA HIS A 86 -9.50 -8.06 9.99
C HIS A 86 -8.19 -8.73 9.53
N ALA A 87 -7.45 -9.34 10.46
CA ALA A 87 -6.20 -10.05 10.17
C ALA A 87 -6.37 -11.19 9.15
N LEU A 88 -7.56 -11.79 9.06
CA LEU A 88 -7.88 -12.85 8.10
C LEU A 88 -8.06 -12.34 6.66
N GLU A 89 -8.38 -11.06 6.50
CA GLU A 89 -8.67 -10.44 5.19
C GLU A 89 -7.46 -9.78 4.54
N VAL A 90 -6.42 -9.48 5.31
CA VAL A 90 -5.28 -8.70 4.85
C VAL A 90 -3.97 -9.47 4.90
N LYS A 91 -3.04 -9.11 4.01
CA LYS A 91 -1.69 -9.69 4.05
C LYS A 91 -0.97 -9.34 5.36
N PRO A 92 -0.07 -10.22 5.87
CA PRO A 92 0.65 -9.99 7.14
C PRO A 92 1.35 -8.61 7.21
N ARG A 93 1.94 -8.16 6.10
CA ARG A 93 2.57 -6.83 6.04
C ARG A 93 1.57 -5.68 6.21
N THR A 94 0.37 -5.80 5.67
CA THR A 94 -0.69 -4.79 5.82
C THR A 94 -1.19 -4.75 7.26
N ARG A 95 -1.40 -5.92 7.86
CA ARG A 95 -1.75 -6.04 9.28
C ARG A 95 -0.72 -5.37 10.16
N ALA A 96 0.55 -5.71 10.02
CA ALA A 96 1.64 -5.09 10.79
C ALA A 96 1.72 -3.56 10.60
N GLY A 97 1.39 -3.08 9.38
CA GLY A 97 1.27 -1.64 9.11
C GLY A 97 0.12 -0.98 9.86
N TYR A 98 -1.04 -1.62 9.92
CA TYR A 98 -2.21 -1.12 10.67
C TYR A 98 -1.93 -1.13 12.18
N GLU A 99 -1.36 -2.22 12.68
CA GLU A 99 -0.97 -2.37 14.09
C GLU A 99 0.01 -1.26 14.53
N HIS A 100 1.07 -1.06 13.77
CA HIS A 100 2.02 0.03 14.02
C HIS A 100 1.34 1.40 14.00
N LEU A 101 0.48 1.67 13.04
CA LEU A 101 -0.23 2.93 12.89
C LEU A 101 -1.17 3.19 14.07
N ILE A 102 -1.96 2.20 14.48
CA ILE A 102 -2.87 2.30 15.60
C ILE A 102 -2.09 2.54 16.90
N ALA A 103 -1.08 1.72 17.17
CA ALA A 103 -0.28 1.81 18.39
C ALA A 103 0.51 3.12 18.50
N THR A 104 1.05 3.63 17.38
CA THR A 104 1.92 4.80 17.41
C THR A 104 1.16 6.12 17.34
N TYR A 105 0.11 6.18 16.53
CA TYR A 105 -0.53 7.46 16.21
C TYR A 105 -1.91 7.64 16.83
N VAL A 106 -2.69 6.57 16.96
CA VAL A 106 -4.10 6.64 17.35
C VAL A 106 -4.29 6.38 18.83
N ALA A 107 -3.85 5.22 19.33
CA ALA A 107 -4.09 4.79 20.70
C ALA A 107 -3.57 5.78 21.76
N PRO A 108 -2.38 6.41 21.62
CA PRO A 108 -1.88 7.36 22.64
C PRO A 108 -2.70 8.66 22.72
N ARG A 109 -3.50 9.00 21.68
CA ARG A 109 -4.19 10.29 21.56
C ARG A 109 -5.69 10.19 21.80
N ILE A 110 -6.32 9.17 21.23
CA ILE A 110 -7.80 8.99 21.30
C ILE A 110 -8.20 7.60 21.76
N GLY A 111 -7.25 6.71 22.11
CA GLY A 111 -7.54 5.32 22.47
C GLY A 111 -8.49 5.19 23.68
N GLN A 112 -8.43 6.11 24.64
CA GLN A 112 -9.29 6.11 25.84
C GLN A 112 -10.66 6.75 25.63
N VAL A 113 -10.92 7.37 24.49
CA VAL A 113 -12.19 7.96 24.16
C VAL A 113 -13.22 6.85 23.90
N ARG A 114 -14.42 6.95 24.48
CA ARG A 114 -15.50 6.00 24.16
C ARG A 114 -15.87 6.12 22.67
N LEU A 115 -15.96 5.00 22.00
CA LEU A 115 -16.21 4.97 20.56
C LEU A 115 -17.49 5.69 20.15
N GLN A 116 -18.58 5.51 20.90
CA GLN A 116 -19.90 6.12 20.61
C GLN A 116 -19.96 7.64 20.83
N VAL A 117 -19.00 8.25 21.54
CA VAL A 117 -18.94 9.71 21.73
C VAL A 117 -17.89 10.39 20.86
N LEU A 118 -17.12 9.61 20.10
CA LEU A 118 -16.09 10.10 19.18
C LEU A 118 -16.75 10.95 18.08
N ARG A 119 -16.29 12.19 17.92
CA ARG A 119 -16.82 13.15 16.94
C ARG A 119 -15.87 13.36 15.77
N PRO A 120 -16.36 13.80 14.61
CA PRO A 120 -15.51 14.20 13.50
C PRO A 120 -14.45 15.26 13.87
N ALA A 121 -14.80 16.17 14.80
CA ALA A 121 -13.89 17.20 15.30
C ALA A 121 -12.67 16.62 16.05
N ASP A 122 -12.87 15.54 16.79
CA ASP A 122 -11.79 14.87 17.53
C ASP A 122 -10.78 14.26 16.56
N LEU A 123 -11.27 13.64 15.48
CA LEU A 123 -10.40 13.12 14.40
C LEU A 123 -9.69 14.24 13.65
N SER A 124 -10.38 15.36 13.38
CA SER A 124 -9.73 16.51 12.75
C SER A 124 -8.62 17.10 13.62
N THR A 125 -8.81 17.10 14.94
CA THR A 125 -7.79 17.51 15.92
C THR A 125 -6.63 16.51 15.95
N LEU A 126 -6.90 15.21 15.95
CA LEU A 126 -5.88 14.17 15.81
C LEU A 126 -5.01 14.40 14.57
N TYR A 127 -5.63 14.62 13.40
CA TYR A 127 -4.89 14.81 12.15
C TYR A 127 -4.00 16.06 12.20
N ARG A 128 -4.48 17.15 12.78
CA ARG A 128 -3.69 18.36 12.97
C ARG A 128 -2.49 18.12 13.89
N GLN A 129 -2.68 17.47 15.04
CA GLN A 129 -1.60 17.11 15.96
C GLN A 129 -0.55 16.24 15.30
N LEU A 130 -0.97 15.27 14.47
CA LEU A 130 -0.06 14.43 13.70
C LEU A 130 0.77 15.23 12.69
N MET A 131 0.16 16.21 12.02
CA MET A 131 0.85 17.12 11.10
C MET A 131 1.84 18.04 11.80
N GLU A 132 1.57 18.41 13.04
CA GLU A 132 2.43 19.32 13.85
C GLU A 132 3.61 18.57 14.46
N SER A 133 3.38 17.40 15.05
CA SER A 133 4.37 16.71 15.90
C SER A 133 4.23 15.18 15.94
N GLY A 134 3.54 14.56 14.98
CA GLY A 134 3.26 13.12 15.01
C GLY A 134 4.42 12.21 14.66
N GLY A 135 5.49 12.72 14.04
CA GLY A 135 6.61 11.93 13.59
C GLY A 135 7.68 11.67 14.67
N ARG A 136 8.68 10.88 14.30
CA ARG A 136 9.78 10.52 15.18
C ARG A 136 10.51 11.77 15.69
N GLY A 137 10.70 11.86 17.01
CA GLY A 137 11.33 13.01 17.65
C GLY A 137 10.49 14.29 17.60
N GLY A 138 9.16 14.18 17.53
CA GLY A 138 8.24 15.33 17.51
C GLY A 138 8.22 16.09 16.18
N LYS A 139 8.74 15.49 15.09
CA LYS A 139 8.68 16.10 13.75
C LYS A 139 7.28 15.98 13.14
N PRO A 140 6.91 16.87 12.22
CA PRO A 140 5.67 16.76 11.45
C PRO A 140 5.55 15.42 10.69
N LEU A 141 4.35 14.84 10.64
CA LEU A 141 4.05 13.80 9.67
C LEU A 141 3.64 14.41 8.32
N SER A 142 3.98 13.75 7.24
CA SER A 142 3.50 14.14 5.90
C SER A 142 1.97 13.99 5.79
N ALA A 143 1.34 14.83 4.98
CA ALA A 143 -0.09 14.75 4.67
C ALA A 143 -0.49 13.34 4.19
N ARG A 144 0.37 12.67 3.40
CA ARG A 144 0.16 11.30 2.94
C ARG A 144 0.11 10.28 4.10
N SER A 145 0.97 10.45 5.12
CA SER A 145 0.95 9.56 6.30
C SER A 145 -0.34 9.75 7.09
N VAL A 146 -0.78 10.99 7.27
CA VAL A 146 -2.04 11.30 7.95
C VAL A 146 -3.25 10.81 7.15
N GLU A 147 -3.23 10.91 5.83
CA GLU A 147 -4.26 10.29 4.98
C GLU A 147 -4.32 8.77 5.14
N TYR A 148 -3.18 8.11 5.35
CA TYR A 148 -3.18 6.66 5.60
C TYR A 148 -3.79 6.33 6.97
N VAL A 149 -3.50 7.13 8.02
CA VAL A 149 -4.19 7.01 9.32
C VAL A 149 -5.71 7.16 9.14
N HIS A 150 -6.13 8.20 8.41
CA HIS A 150 -7.55 8.42 8.12
C HIS A 150 -8.18 7.23 7.39
N ALA A 151 -7.52 6.66 6.38
CA ALA A 151 -8.04 5.55 5.60
C ALA A 151 -8.27 4.30 6.47
N VAL A 152 -7.35 4.00 7.39
CA VAL A 152 -7.48 2.88 8.34
C VAL A 152 -8.63 3.12 9.31
N LEU A 153 -8.71 4.30 9.93
CA LEU A 153 -9.81 4.65 10.84
C LEU A 153 -11.16 4.64 10.14
N ARG A 154 -11.24 5.20 8.92
CA ARG A 154 -12.46 5.19 8.13
C ARG A 154 -12.94 3.77 7.83
N LYS A 155 -12.02 2.84 7.50
CA LYS A 155 -12.37 1.44 7.28
C LYS A 155 -12.85 0.79 8.57
N ALA A 156 -12.12 0.92 9.66
CA ALA A 156 -12.50 0.33 10.96
C ALA A 156 -13.86 0.84 11.44
N PHE A 157 -14.12 2.15 11.35
CA PHE A 157 -15.40 2.70 11.77
C PHE A 157 -16.53 2.40 10.78
N ALA A 158 -16.26 2.15 9.51
CA ALA A 158 -17.26 1.63 8.58
C ALA A 158 -17.67 0.21 8.97
N ASP A 159 -16.75 -0.63 9.43
CA ASP A 159 -17.04 -1.95 9.96
C ASP A 159 -17.80 -1.87 11.29
N ALA A 160 -17.47 -0.89 12.17
CA ALA A 160 -18.23 -0.60 13.39
C ALA A 160 -19.71 -0.24 13.12
N VAL A 161 -19.99 0.39 11.98
CA VAL A 161 -21.36 0.72 11.56
C VAL A 161 -22.05 -0.49 10.92
N ARG A 162 -21.39 -1.15 9.96
CA ARG A 162 -22.04 -2.14 9.10
C ARG A 162 -22.06 -3.55 9.70
N ASN A 163 -20.93 -3.96 10.27
CA ASN A 163 -20.73 -5.33 10.71
C ASN A 163 -21.00 -5.49 12.21
N ASP A 164 -20.43 -4.59 13.03
CA ASP A 164 -20.48 -4.72 14.48
C ASP A 164 -21.68 -4.01 15.12
N GLN A 165 -22.33 -3.11 14.37
CA GLN A 165 -23.50 -2.31 14.81
C GLN A 165 -23.26 -1.58 16.15
N ILE A 166 -22.02 -1.07 16.36
CA ILE A 166 -21.63 -0.32 17.55
C ILE A 166 -21.77 1.19 17.32
N LEU A 167 -21.70 1.62 16.05
CA LEU A 167 -21.89 3.01 15.63
C LEU A 167 -23.09 3.13 14.70
N THR A 168 -23.78 4.28 14.77
CA THR A 168 -24.84 4.64 13.81
C THR A 168 -24.27 5.34 12.56
N THR A 169 -23.19 6.07 12.71
CA THR A 169 -22.52 6.81 11.62
C THR A 169 -21.01 6.74 11.79
N ASN A 170 -20.28 6.79 10.68
CA ASN A 170 -18.83 6.78 10.68
C ASN A 170 -18.28 8.20 10.92
N PRO A 171 -17.64 8.49 12.07
CA PRO A 171 -17.14 9.84 12.37
C PRO A 171 -15.99 10.27 11.44
N ALA A 172 -15.27 9.33 10.81
CA ALA A 172 -14.19 9.65 9.90
C ALA A 172 -14.67 10.21 8.56
N GLU A 173 -15.91 9.97 8.14
CA GLU A 173 -16.41 10.48 6.86
C GLU A 173 -16.52 12.01 6.81
N ARG A 174 -16.83 12.64 7.96
CA ARG A 174 -16.98 14.09 8.08
C ARG A 174 -15.76 14.79 8.69
N ALA A 175 -14.74 14.06 9.06
CA ALA A 175 -13.51 14.65 9.61
C ALA A 175 -12.75 15.46 8.54
N LYS A 176 -12.29 16.65 8.91
CA LYS A 176 -11.45 17.48 8.04
C LYS A 176 -10.07 16.85 7.91
N ARG A 177 -9.67 16.58 6.69
CA ARG A 177 -8.36 16.00 6.34
C ARG A 177 -7.37 17.09 5.89
N PRO A 178 -6.05 16.85 6.04
CA PRO A 178 -5.07 17.74 5.42
C PRO A 178 -5.28 17.77 3.89
N ARG A 179 -5.05 18.93 3.29
CA ARG A 179 -5.00 19.03 1.82
C ARG A 179 -3.82 18.22 1.31
N LYS A 180 -4.03 17.52 0.20
CA LYS A 180 -2.91 16.96 -0.56
C LYS A 180 -2.04 18.12 -1.05
N GLU A 181 -0.79 18.12 -0.63
CA GLU A 181 0.19 18.96 -1.29
C GLU A 181 0.30 18.52 -2.76
N GLN A 182 0.41 19.51 -3.64
CA GLN A 182 0.71 19.20 -5.04
C GLN A 182 2.00 18.38 -5.08
N ALA A 183 1.96 17.29 -5.83
CA ALA A 183 3.15 16.46 -5.99
C ALA A 183 4.27 17.33 -6.58
N VAL A 184 5.34 17.49 -5.83
CA VAL A 184 6.58 18.07 -6.39
C VAL A 184 7.00 17.20 -7.56
N ALA A 185 7.36 17.82 -8.68
CA ALA A 185 7.85 17.10 -9.85
C ALA A 185 8.95 16.12 -9.42
N VAL A 186 8.73 14.83 -9.69
CA VAL A 186 9.71 13.80 -9.34
C VAL A 186 10.91 14.00 -10.25
N VAL A 187 12.05 14.36 -9.66
CA VAL A 187 13.31 14.40 -10.39
C VAL A 187 13.66 12.97 -10.79
N MET A 188 13.84 12.73 -12.07
CA MET A 188 14.16 11.41 -12.64
C MET A 188 15.53 11.45 -13.30
N TRP A 189 16.24 10.36 -13.25
CA TRP A 189 17.47 10.18 -14.02
C TRP A 189 17.19 10.12 -15.52
N THR A 190 18.18 10.52 -16.30
CA THR A 190 18.29 10.22 -17.71
C THR A 190 18.87 8.81 -17.93
N ALA A 191 18.96 8.37 -19.18
CA ALA A 191 19.67 7.14 -19.52
C ALA A 191 21.17 7.24 -19.18
N ASP A 192 21.77 8.42 -19.39
CA ASP A 192 23.18 8.68 -19.10
C ASP A 192 23.46 8.70 -17.60
N ASP A 193 22.56 9.29 -16.80
CA ASP A 193 22.65 9.25 -15.33
C ASP A 193 22.63 7.80 -14.82
N LEU A 194 21.75 6.96 -15.39
CA LEU A 194 21.69 5.54 -15.06
C LEU A 194 22.98 4.82 -15.44
N ALA A 195 23.50 5.07 -16.65
CA ALA A 195 24.75 4.45 -17.11
C ALA A 195 25.92 4.84 -16.19
N SER A 196 26.03 6.12 -15.83
CA SER A 196 27.04 6.65 -14.92
C SER A 196 26.96 6.00 -13.52
N PHE A 197 25.74 5.89 -12.96
CA PHE A 197 25.55 5.20 -11.69
C PHE A 197 25.93 3.72 -11.77
N LEU A 198 25.51 3.00 -12.82
CA LEU A 198 25.84 1.60 -12.99
C LEU A 198 27.35 1.38 -13.14
N ALA A 199 28.05 2.26 -13.83
CA ALA A 199 29.51 2.24 -13.91
C ALA A 199 30.16 2.34 -12.52
N THR A 200 29.68 3.22 -11.66
CA THR A 200 30.15 3.33 -10.26
C THR A 200 29.96 2.03 -9.46
N THR A 201 28.96 1.22 -9.83
CA THR A 201 28.65 -0.01 -9.11
C THR A 201 29.39 -1.26 -9.65
N MET A 202 30.10 -1.21 -10.77
CA MET A 202 30.67 -2.38 -11.45
C MET A 202 31.54 -3.25 -10.56
N GLY A 203 32.37 -2.66 -9.70
CA GLY A 203 33.19 -3.41 -8.73
C GLY A 203 32.44 -3.90 -7.49
N HIS A 204 31.18 -3.50 -7.31
CA HIS A 204 30.44 -3.83 -6.12
C HIS A 204 29.71 -5.18 -6.25
N ARG A 205 29.70 -5.97 -5.17
CA ARG A 205 29.03 -7.28 -5.09
C ARG A 205 27.56 -7.26 -5.54
N LEU A 206 26.84 -6.16 -5.30
CA LEU A 206 25.43 -5.98 -5.69
C LEU A 206 25.25 -5.21 -7.02
N HIS A 207 26.29 -5.12 -7.88
CA HIS A 207 26.13 -4.54 -9.22
C HIS A 207 25.01 -5.21 -10.01
N GLY A 208 24.99 -6.53 -10.04
CA GLY A 208 23.94 -7.32 -10.72
C GLY A 208 22.52 -7.02 -10.19
N TYR A 209 22.38 -6.68 -8.92
CA TYR A 209 21.09 -6.25 -8.35
C TYR A 209 20.62 -4.92 -8.95
N PHE A 210 21.49 -3.90 -8.97
CA PHE A 210 21.11 -2.57 -9.50
C PHE A 210 20.83 -2.61 -10.99
N ARG A 211 21.65 -3.37 -11.75
CA ARG A 211 21.40 -3.58 -13.17
C ARG A 211 20.06 -4.26 -13.39
N LEU A 212 19.80 -5.38 -12.71
CA LEU A 212 18.55 -6.10 -12.86
C LEU A 212 17.33 -5.24 -12.43
N ALA A 213 17.47 -4.44 -11.36
CA ALA A 213 16.41 -3.52 -10.92
C ALA A 213 16.07 -2.47 -11.99
N ALA A 214 17.10 -1.87 -12.61
CA ALA A 214 16.92 -0.87 -13.66
C ALA A 214 16.36 -1.48 -14.96
N TYR A 215 16.87 -2.64 -15.38
CA TYR A 215 16.56 -3.26 -16.69
C TYR A 215 15.27 -4.07 -16.69
N THR A 216 14.70 -4.39 -15.54
CA THR A 216 13.43 -5.12 -15.44
C THR A 216 12.29 -4.31 -14.85
N GLY A 217 12.60 -3.23 -14.12
CA GLY A 217 11.62 -2.49 -13.33
C GLY A 217 10.97 -3.33 -12.23
N ALA A 218 11.59 -4.45 -11.81
CA ALA A 218 11.06 -5.32 -10.78
C ALA A 218 11.00 -4.62 -9.41
N ARG A 219 10.06 -5.04 -8.55
CA ARG A 219 9.97 -4.50 -7.21
C ARG A 219 11.11 -5.01 -6.34
N ARG A 220 11.58 -4.18 -5.42
CA ARG A 220 12.65 -4.52 -4.47
C ARG A 220 12.46 -5.91 -3.83
N GLY A 221 11.29 -6.19 -3.30
CA GLY A 221 11.01 -7.46 -2.64
C GLY A 221 10.97 -8.66 -3.58
N GLU A 222 10.64 -8.46 -4.86
CA GLU A 222 10.69 -9.51 -5.88
C GLU A 222 12.14 -9.89 -6.16
N LEU A 223 13.03 -8.92 -6.39
CA LEU A 223 14.45 -9.15 -6.63
C LEU A 223 15.16 -9.74 -5.41
N MET A 224 14.83 -9.25 -4.21
CA MET A 224 15.44 -9.77 -2.97
C MET A 224 15.01 -11.19 -2.62
N ASN A 225 13.98 -11.71 -3.28
CA ASN A 225 13.56 -13.11 -3.17
C ASN A 225 13.79 -13.92 -4.45
N LEU A 226 14.47 -13.34 -5.44
CA LEU A 226 14.78 -14.04 -6.69
C LEU A 226 15.69 -15.23 -6.41
N ARG A 227 15.36 -16.38 -6.99
CA ARG A 227 16.10 -17.62 -6.87
C ARG A 227 16.77 -17.98 -8.20
N TRP A 228 17.87 -18.69 -8.16
CA TRP A 228 18.54 -19.15 -9.39
C TRP A 228 17.66 -20.07 -10.23
N ALA A 229 16.78 -20.84 -9.61
CA ALA A 229 15.77 -21.65 -10.31
C ALA A 229 14.79 -20.79 -11.15
N ASP A 230 14.69 -19.50 -10.90
CA ASP A 230 13.84 -18.54 -11.60
C ASP A 230 14.61 -17.65 -12.59
N VAL A 231 15.89 -17.91 -12.79
CA VAL A 231 16.77 -17.17 -13.71
C VAL A 231 17.19 -18.08 -14.85
N HIS A 232 16.83 -17.71 -16.07
CA HIS A 232 17.30 -18.33 -17.29
C HIS A 232 18.23 -17.36 -18.01
N LEU A 233 19.49 -17.76 -18.17
CA LEU A 233 20.53 -16.91 -18.73
C LEU A 233 20.57 -16.91 -20.27
N GLY A 234 19.70 -17.71 -20.91
CA GLY A 234 19.69 -17.84 -22.36
C GLY A 234 20.73 -18.83 -22.88
N ASP A 235 20.98 -18.76 -24.18
CA ASP A 235 22.06 -19.46 -24.84
C ASP A 235 23.44 -18.81 -24.53
N GLU A 236 24.49 -19.26 -25.19
CA GLU A 236 25.88 -18.74 -25.05
C GLU A 236 26.00 -17.23 -25.37
N HIS A 237 25.04 -16.69 -26.15
CA HIS A 237 24.97 -15.28 -26.50
C HIS A 237 23.94 -14.53 -25.64
N GLY A 238 23.30 -15.18 -24.63
CA GLY A 238 22.27 -14.60 -23.77
C GLY A 238 20.93 -14.43 -24.46
N GLN A 239 20.71 -15.05 -25.63
CA GLN A 239 19.42 -15.01 -26.33
C GLN A 239 18.38 -15.85 -25.58
N GLY A 240 17.16 -15.32 -25.48
CA GLY A 240 16.10 -15.99 -24.73
C GLY A 240 16.22 -15.89 -23.21
N ALA A 241 17.15 -15.06 -22.69
CA ALA A 241 17.32 -14.87 -21.26
C ALA A 241 16.09 -14.18 -20.60
N PHE A 242 15.72 -14.66 -19.42
CA PHE A 242 14.60 -14.10 -18.66
C PHE A 242 14.71 -14.35 -17.15
N VAL A 243 13.97 -13.59 -16.37
CA VAL A 243 13.73 -13.84 -14.94
C VAL A 243 12.25 -14.05 -14.68
N ARG A 244 11.91 -14.98 -13.79
CA ARG A 244 10.54 -15.28 -13.37
C ARG A 244 10.30 -14.71 -11.97
N LEU A 245 9.36 -13.78 -11.86
CA LEU A 245 9.06 -13.05 -10.63
C LEU A 245 7.77 -13.60 -10.02
N ARG A 246 7.88 -14.52 -9.05
CA ARG A 246 6.77 -15.27 -8.45
C ARG A 246 6.48 -14.86 -7.02
N VAL A 247 7.51 -14.65 -6.24
CA VAL A 247 7.42 -14.44 -4.80
C VAL A 247 8.09 -13.12 -4.44
N THR A 248 7.58 -12.43 -3.43
CA THR A 248 8.18 -11.23 -2.88
C THR A 248 8.54 -11.44 -1.41
N VAL A 249 9.51 -10.70 -0.92
CA VAL A 249 9.87 -10.68 0.49
C VAL A 249 9.62 -9.32 1.10
N SER A 250 9.17 -9.31 2.34
CA SER A 250 9.05 -8.13 3.19
C SER A 250 9.69 -8.38 4.55
N VAL A 251 9.86 -7.34 5.34
CA VAL A 251 10.32 -7.44 6.73
C VAL A 251 9.16 -7.08 7.65
N ILE A 252 8.87 -7.96 8.58
CA ILE A 252 7.83 -7.77 9.61
C ILE A 252 8.46 -8.12 10.95
N GLY A 253 8.48 -7.17 11.89
CA GLY A 253 9.10 -7.38 13.21
C GLY A 253 10.59 -7.80 13.14
N GLY A 254 11.34 -7.30 12.13
CA GLY A 254 12.74 -7.67 11.94
C GLY A 254 12.97 -9.01 11.21
N VAL A 255 11.90 -9.76 10.90
CA VAL A 255 11.98 -11.07 10.26
C VAL A 255 11.64 -10.97 8.78
N ARG A 256 12.37 -11.70 7.91
CA ARG A 256 12.04 -11.87 6.50
C ARG A 256 10.78 -12.73 6.36
N VAL A 257 9.78 -12.22 5.68
CA VAL A 257 8.52 -12.93 5.41
C VAL A 257 8.29 -12.95 3.90
N GLU A 258 8.28 -14.16 3.35
CA GLU A 258 7.93 -14.38 1.95
C GLU A 258 6.40 -14.30 1.77
N GLY A 259 5.98 -13.87 0.59
CA GLY A 259 4.57 -13.78 0.26
C GLY A 259 4.34 -13.67 -1.24
N SER A 260 3.09 -13.80 -1.67
CA SER A 260 2.72 -13.59 -3.07
C SER A 260 3.01 -12.15 -3.51
N THR A 261 3.29 -11.96 -4.79
CA THR A 261 3.45 -10.64 -5.40
C THR A 261 2.22 -9.75 -5.14
N LYS A 262 2.38 -8.43 -5.26
CA LYS A 262 1.25 -7.50 -5.14
C LYS A 262 0.27 -7.74 -6.30
N GLY A 263 -0.87 -8.40 -6.01
CA GLY A 263 -1.85 -8.83 -7.02
C GLY A 263 -1.82 -10.33 -7.33
N GLY A 264 -0.94 -11.12 -6.67
CA GLY A 264 -0.91 -12.59 -6.78
C GLY A 264 -0.44 -13.15 -8.13
N ARG A 265 0.01 -12.30 -9.06
CA ARG A 265 0.39 -12.71 -10.41
C ARG A 265 1.88 -12.92 -10.52
N GLU A 266 2.27 -14.07 -11.05
CA GLU A 266 3.61 -14.35 -11.53
C GLU A 266 3.80 -13.69 -12.90
N ARG A 267 5.05 -13.33 -13.22
CA ARG A 267 5.40 -12.85 -14.55
C ARG A 267 6.82 -13.22 -14.92
N THR A 268 7.01 -13.44 -16.20
CA THR A 268 8.33 -13.60 -16.82
C THR A 268 8.73 -12.27 -17.45
N VAL A 269 9.97 -11.83 -17.20
CA VAL A 269 10.54 -10.61 -17.72
C VAL A 269 11.80 -10.95 -18.48
N SER A 270 11.81 -10.74 -19.80
CA SER A 270 13.01 -10.91 -20.63
C SER A 270 14.11 -9.95 -20.21
N ILE A 271 15.35 -10.38 -20.24
CA ILE A 271 16.53 -9.56 -19.99
C ILE A 271 17.44 -9.57 -21.22
N ASP A 272 18.20 -8.52 -21.39
CA ASP A 272 19.19 -8.39 -22.47
C ASP A 272 20.44 -9.23 -22.19
N ALA A 273 21.22 -9.51 -23.23
CA ALA A 273 22.43 -10.32 -23.16
C ALA A 273 23.46 -9.75 -22.17
N GLY A 274 23.60 -8.42 -22.10
CA GLY A 274 24.51 -7.79 -21.15
C GLY A 274 24.07 -7.97 -19.70
N THR A 275 22.77 -7.99 -19.43
CA THR A 275 22.22 -8.29 -18.09
C THR A 275 22.38 -9.78 -17.76
N ALA A 276 22.22 -10.68 -18.74
CA ALA A 276 22.47 -12.11 -18.57
C ALA A 276 23.95 -12.38 -18.24
N ALA A 277 24.88 -11.72 -18.95
CA ALA A 277 26.31 -11.84 -18.69
C ALA A 277 26.69 -11.38 -17.26
N VAL A 278 26.17 -10.24 -16.81
CA VAL A 278 26.40 -9.75 -15.45
C VAL A 278 25.84 -10.72 -14.38
N LEU A 279 24.71 -11.36 -14.66
CA LEU A 279 24.16 -12.37 -13.75
C LEU A 279 24.99 -13.67 -13.77
N ALA A 280 25.51 -14.08 -14.92
CA ALA A 280 26.43 -15.23 -15.04
C ALA A 280 27.71 -14.99 -14.22
N GLU A 281 28.31 -13.81 -14.34
CA GLU A 281 29.48 -13.42 -13.54
C GLU A 281 29.16 -13.38 -12.04
N HIS A 282 28.00 -12.85 -11.70
CA HIS A 282 27.51 -12.84 -10.31
C HIS A 282 27.37 -14.26 -9.75
N ARG A 283 26.87 -15.22 -10.54
CA ARG A 283 26.76 -16.63 -10.17
C ARG A 283 28.11 -17.25 -9.92
N GLN A 284 29.07 -17.06 -10.84
CA GLN A 284 30.44 -17.56 -10.68
C GLN A 284 31.11 -17.03 -9.41
N ARG A 285 30.96 -15.73 -9.13
CA ARG A 285 31.44 -15.13 -7.88
C ARG A 285 30.81 -15.77 -6.64
N GLN A 286 29.51 -15.99 -6.66
CA GLN A 286 28.79 -16.62 -5.55
C GLN A 286 29.22 -18.09 -5.35
N GLU A 287 29.51 -18.82 -6.42
CA GLU A 287 30.03 -20.17 -6.36
C GLU A 287 31.47 -20.23 -5.77
N ALA A 288 32.30 -19.26 -6.12
CA ALA A 288 33.63 -19.09 -5.52
C ALA A 288 33.54 -18.75 -4.02
N GLU A 289 32.68 -17.83 -3.63
CA GLU A 289 32.39 -17.50 -2.21
C GLU A 289 31.92 -18.75 -1.45
N ARG A 290 31.04 -19.54 -2.04
CA ARG A 290 30.56 -20.79 -1.46
C ARG A 290 31.69 -21.80 -1.23
N ALA A 291 32.58 -21.96 -2.21
CA ALA A 291 33.71 -22.85 -2.10
C ALA A 291 34.68 -22.43 -0.98
N LEU A 292 34.92 -21.11 -0.85
CA LEU A 292 35.76 -20.55 0.23
C LEU A 292 35.13 -20.70 1.61
N ALA A 293 33.84 -20.48 1.72
CA ALA A 293 33.11 -20.54 3.00
C ALA A 293 32.94 -21.99 3.50
N GLY A 294 32.93 -22.97 2.60
CA GLY A 294 32.84 -24.41 2.94
C GLY A 294 31.64 -24.70 3.85
N ALA A 295 31.89 -25.26 5.02
CA ALA A 295 30.87 -25.62 6.02
C ALA A 295 30.16 -24.38 6.66
N LEU A 296 30.71 -23.18 6.54
CA LEU A 296 30.10 -21.96 7.03
C LEU A 296 29.04 -21.40 6.08
N TRP A 297 28.94 -21.96 4.87
CA TRP A 297 27.95 -21.50 3.90
C TRP A 297 26.52 -21.84 4.31
N VAL A 298 25.69 -20.83 4.48
CA VAL A 298 24.26 -21.00 4.71
C VAL A 298 23.57 -21.37 3.38
N GLY A 299 22.97 -22.53 3.33
CA GLY A 299 22.30 -23.07 2.14
C GLY A 299 21.19 -22.20 1.57
N GLY A 300 20.63 -22.65 0.42
CA GLY A 300 19.49 -22.01 -0.27
C GLY A 300 19.85 -21.59 -1.70
N ASP A 301 18.89 -21.00 -2.44
CA ASP A 301 18.96 -20.76 -3.87
C ASP A 301 18.77 -19.27 -4.28
N HIS A 302 18.92 -18.34 -3.32
CA HIS A 302 18.73 -16.92 -3.63
C HIS A 302 19.88 -16.34 -4.48
N VAL A 303 19.54 -15.51 -5.46
CA VAL A 303 20.51 -14.82 -6.31
C VAL A 303 21.33 -13.82 -5.51
N PHE A 304 20.69 -13.03 -4.63
CA PHE A 304 21.36 -11.98 -3.86
C PHE A 304 21.51 -12.38 -2.39
N ARG A 305 22.75 -12.62 -1.96
CA ARG A 305 23.12 -13.13 -0.64
C ARG A 305 24.24 -12.33 0.00
N ARG A 306 24.45 -12.57 1.28
CA ARG A 306 25.68 -12.17 2.01
C ARG A 306 26.84 -13.10 1.66
N GLU A 307 28.02 -12.76 2.16
CA GLU A 307 29.29 -13.45 1.88
C GLU A 307 29.28 -14.90 2.38
N LEU A 308 28.54 -15.22 3.43
CA LEU A 308 28.37 -16.57 3.97
C LEU A 308 27.07 -17.25 3.52
N GLY A 309 26.40 -16.69 2.53
CA GLY A 309 25.23 -17.32 1.90
C GLY A 309 23.89 -16.98 2.54
N GLU A 310 23.79 -16.18 3.62
CA GLU A 310 22.51 -15.77 4.16
C GLU A 310 21.76 -14.87 3.16
N PRO A 311 20.43 -14.98 3.08
CA PRO A 311 19.63 -14.07 2.27
C PRO A 311 19.77 -12.62 2.74
N LEU A 312 19.96 -11.68 1.81
CA LEU A 312 20.00 -10.25 2.13
C LEU A 312 18.63 -9.74 2.64
N PHE A 313 18.68 -8.79 3.57
CA PHE A 313 17.48 -8.07 3.98
C PHE A 313 17.02 -7.09 2.89
N PRO A 314 15.70 -6.95 2.64
CA PRO A 314 15.16 -6.09 1.60
C PRO A 314 15.58 -4.62 1.69
N ASP A 315 15.93 -4.11 2.85
CA ASP A 315 16.36 -2.73 3.04
C ASP A 315 17.83 -2.48 2.67
N THR A 316 18.64 -3.55 2.57
CA THR A 316 20.09 -3.47 2.24
C THR A 316 20.34 -2.72 0.92
N PRO A 317 19.70 -3.06 -0.22
CA PRO A 317 19.95 -2.33 -1.47
C PRO A 317 19.50 -0.87 -1.41
N THR A 318 18.50 -0.54 -0.60
CA THR A 318 18.03 0.85 -0.46
C THR A 318 19.06 1.70 0.26
N ALA A 319 19.61 1.21 1.37
CA ALA A 319 20.67 1.90 2.11
C ALA A 319 21.97 1.99 1.29
N LEU A 320 22.31 0.91 0.59
CA LEU A 320 23.49 0.86 -0.27
C LEU A 320 23.38 1.85 -1.43
N MET A 321 22.24 1.91 -2.15
CA MET A 321 22.04 2.87 -3.23
C MET A 321 22.25 4.31 -2.75
N ALA A 322 21.69 4.67 -1.60
CA ALA A 322 21.88 6.00 -1.04
C ALA A 322 23.37 6.30 -0.70
N LYS A 323 24.12 5.28 -0.25
CA LYS A 323 25.57 5.40 -0.02
C LYS A 323 26.32 5.60 -1.32
N LEU A 324 26.07 4.77 -2.33
CA LEU A 324 26.76 4.82 -3.62
C LEU A 324 26.46 6.11 -4.38
N GLN A 325 25.22 6.63 -4.35
CA GLN A 325 24.90 7.94 -4.91
C GLN A 325 25.69 9.05 -4.24
N ARG A 326 25.80 9.05 -2.90
CA ARG A 326 26.62 10.06 -2.20
C ARG A 326 28.09 9.96 -2.59
N GLN A 327 28.66 8.77 -2.66
CA GLN A 327 30.05 8.56 -3.06
C GLN A 327 30.29 9.05 -4.51
N HIS A 328 29.40 8.69 -5.43
CA HIS A 328 29.44 9.18 -6.81
C HIS A 328 29.40 10.71 -6.86
N ASN A 329 28.45 11.33 -6.16
CA ASN A 329 28.27 12.77 -6.19
C ASN A 329 29.46 13.52 -5.56
N THR A 330 30.07 12.96 -4.51
CA THR A 330 31.32 13.54 -3.95
C THR A 330 32.43 13.50 -4.99
N ALA A 331 32.66 12.36 -5.61
CA ALA A 331 33.68 12.23 -6.67
C ALA A 331 33.39 13.12 -7.89
N ALA A 332 32.11 13.26 -8.28
CA ALA A 332 31.70 14.13 -9.38
C ALA A 332 32.03 15.61 -9.09
N VAL A 333 31.74 16.08 -7.87
CA VAL A 333 32.05 17.45 -7.45
C VAL A 333 33.57 17.69 -7.42
N GLU A 334 34.36 16.73 -6.93
CA GLU A 334 35.81 16.79 -6.93
C GLU A 334 36.41 16.83 -8.36
N ALA A 335 35.75 16.11 -9.29
CA ALA A 335 36.12 16.10 -10.71
C ALA A 335 35.57 17.29 -11.53
N GLY A 336 34.79 18.21 -10.92
CA GLY A 336 34.16 19.32 -11.61
C GLY A 336 33.02 18.91 -12.55
N THR A 337 32.43 17.72 -12.38
CA THR A 337 31.29 17.21 -13.17
C THR A 337 29.97 17.36 -12.40
N PRO A 338 28.83 17.48 -13.10
CA PRO A 338 27.53 17.59 -12.44
C PRO A 338 27.21 16.36 -11.59
N PRO A 339 26.75 16.53 -10.32
CA PRO A 339 26.31 15.43 -9.50
C PRO A 339 24.98 14.86 -10.00
N LEU A 340 24.79 13.54 -9.81
CA LEU A 340 23.51 12.91 -10.10
C LEU A 340 22.41 13.41 -9.17
N PRO A 341 21.18 13.62 -9.70
CA PRO A 341 20.01 13.84 -8.87
C PRO A 341 19.82 12.70 -7.87
N VAL A 342 19.46 13.01 -6.63
CA VAL A 342 19.22 11.98 -5.61
C VAL A 342 17.85 11.33 -5.84
N ILE A 343 17.83 10.05 -6.17
CA ILE A 343 16.61 9.27 -6.35
C ILE A 343 16.56 8.08 -5.41
N ARG A 344 15.36 7.54 -5.19
CA ARG A 344 15.15 6.34 -4.37
C ARG A 344 15.30 5.07 -5.22
N LEU A 345 15.61 3.96 -4.61
CA LEU A 345 15.69 2.66 -5.30
C LEU A 345 14.43 2.32 -6.12
N HIS A 346 13.25 2.69 -5.63
CA HIS A 346 11.99 2.45 -6.36
C HIS A 346 11.85 3.32 -7.61
N ASP A 347 12.56 4.43 -7.67
CA ASP A 347 12.50 5.34 -8.81
C ASP A 347 13.23 4.74 -10.05
N LEU A 348 14.10 3.72 -9.88
CA LEU A 348 14.63 2.93 -11.00
C LEU A 348 13.51 2.22 -11.79
N ARG A 349 12.46 1.77 -11.10
CA ARG A 349 11.28 1.21 -11.76
C ARG A 349 10.48 2.28 -12.51
N HIS A 350 10.38 3.48 -11.96
CA HIS A 350 9.76 4.61 -12.67
C HIS A 350 10.57 4.99 -13.90
N LEU A 351 11.89 5.05 -13.76
CA LEU A 351 12.80 5.30 -14.87
C LEU A 351 12.65 4.28 -16.00
N HIS A 352 12.66 2.99 -15.66
CA HIS A 352 12.44 1.90 -16.62
C HIS A 352 11.14 2.09 -17.42
N ALA A 353 10.04 2.37 -16.74
CA ALA A 353 8.76 2.59 -17.40
C ALA A 353 8.78 3.83 -18.29
N THR A 354 9.32 4.95 -17.79
CA THR A 354 9.42 6.20 -18.54
C THR A 354 10.24 6.06 -19.80
N LEU A 355 11.42 5.42 -19.71
CA LEU A 355 12.30 5.22 -20.88
C LEU A 355 11.63 4.33 -21.94
N LEU A 356 10.96 3.24 -21.55
CA LEU A 356 10.24 2.38 -22.48
C LEU A 356 9.08 3.11 -23.16
N LEU A 357 8.29 3.88 -22.40
CA LEU A 357 7.18 4.66 -22.97
C LEU A 357 7.70 5.74 -23.92
N LYS A 358 8.78 6.45 -23.57
CA LYS A 358 9.45 7.43 -24.45
C LYS A 358 9.98 6.79 -25.74
N ALA A 359 10.42 5.52 -25.65
CA ALA A 359 10.85 4.74 -26.82
C ALA A 359 9.67 4.16 -27.64
N GLY A 360 8.42 4.52 -27.32
CA GLY A 360 7.24 4.09 -28.07
C GLY A 360 6.72 2.68 -27.72
N VAL A 361 7.25 2.04 -26.67
CA VAL A 361 6.74 0.72 -26.25
C VAL A 361 5.30 0.85 -25.75
N PRO A 362 4.35 0.04 -26.26
CA PRO A 362 2.94 0.15 -25.88
C PRO A 362 2.69 0.03 -24.38
N VAL A 363 1.81 0.88 -23.84
CA VAL A 363 1.50 0.98 -22.40
C VAL A 363 1.15 -0.38 -21.77
N HIS A 364 0.39 -1.21 -22.47
CA HIS A 364 -0.01 -2.53 -21.97
C HIS A 364 1.19 -3.49 -21.83
N VAL A 365 2.17 -3.40 -22.73
CA VAL A 365 3.43 -4.17 -22.67
C VAL A 365 4.26 -3.73 -21.46
N VAL A 366 4.42 -2.40 -21.27
CA VAL A 366 5.11 -1.84 -20.10
C VAL A 366 4.39 -2.24 -18.81
N ALA A 367 3.05 -2.15 -18.78
CA ALA A 367 2.26 -2.55 -17.63
C ALA A 367 2.43 -4.05 -17.28
N ALA A 368 2.39 -4.93 -18.28
CA ALA A 368 2.63 -6.36 -18.10
C ALA A 368 4.05 -6.64 -17.56
N ARG A 369 5.06 -6.01 -18.15
CA ARG A 369 6.46 -6.12 -17.71
C ARG A 369 6.65 -5.68 -16.25
N LEU A 370 6.00 -4.59 -15.85
CA LEU A 370 6.00 -4.11 -14.47
C LEU A 370 5.13 -4.96 -13.52
N GLY A 371 4.21 -5.77 -14.04
CA GLY A 371 3.24 -6.53 -13.24
C GLY A 371 2.20 -5.62 -12.57
N HIS A 372 1.65 -4.67 -13.32
CA HIS A 372 0.46 -3.94 -12.93
C HIS A 372 -0.77 -4.77 -13.27
N ALA A 373 -1.69 -4.93 -12.31
CA ALA A 373 -2.92 -5.70 -12.53
C ALA A 373 -3.85 -5.02 -13.54
N ASP A 374 -3.77 -3.69 -13.63
CA ASP A 374 -4.54 -2.83 -14.50
C ASP A 374 -3.58 -1.88 -15.24
N PRO A 375 -3.54 -1.88 -16.59
CA PRO A 375 -2.76 -0.94 -17.39
C PRO A 375 -3.10 0.53 -17.12
N ALA A 376 -4.32 0.83 -16.67
CA ALA A 376 -4.71 2.18 -16.28
C ALA A 376 -3.85 2.76 -15.15
N ILE A 377 -3.23 1.91 -14.31
CA ILE A 377 -2.26 2.35 -13.29
C ILE A 377 -1.04 2.95 -13.99
N THR A 378 -0.51 2.28 -15.01
CA THR A 378 0.63 2.77 -15.80
C THR A 378 0.26 4.06 -16.52
N LEU A 379 -0.88 4.08 -17.20
CA LEU A 379 -1.36 5.26 -17.90
C LEU A 379 -1.49 6.47 -16.95
N ARG A 380 -2.11 6.30 -15.79
CA ARG A 380 -2.31 7.38 -14.80
C ARG A 380 -1.01 7.93 -14.24
N VAL A 381 -0.02 7.06 -14.01
CA VAL A 381 1.28 7.46 -13.43
C VAL A 381 2.16 8.14 -14.46
N TYR A 382 2.06 7.74 -15.73
CA TYR A 382 2.96 8.20 -16.80
C TYR A 382 2.26 8.98 -17.91
N ALA A 383 1.04 9.49 -17.70
CA ALA A 383 0.26 10.26 -18.67
C ALA A 383 1.07 11.44 -19.23
N HIS A 384 1.79 12.16 -18.34
CA HIS A 384 2.64 13.30 -18.74
C HIS A 384 3.76 12.94 -19.74
N VAL A 385 4.20 11.68 -19.78
CA VAL A 385 5.19 11.20 -20.76
C VAL A 385 4.55 11.00 -22.14
N LEU A 386 3.27 10.61 -22.14
CA LEU A 386 2.50 10.36 -23.37
C LEU A 386 1.98 11.65 -24.00
N ASP A 387 1.73 12.68 -23.20
CA ASP A 387 1.32 14.00 -23.70
C ASP A 387 2.39 14.61 -24.64
N ASP A 388 3.67 14.42 -24.33
CA ASP A 388 4.77 14.81 -25.20
C ASP A 388 4.76 14.10 -26.56
N GLN A 389 4.24 12.88 -26.64
CA GLN A 389 4.14 12.08 -27.89
C GLN A 389 2.90 12.44 -28.72
N ALA A 390 1.88 13.01 -28.10
CA ALA A 390 0.63 13.36 -28.80
C ALA A 390 0.86 14.43 -29.88
N SER A 391 1.82 15.31 -29.70
CA SER A 391 2.18 16.33 -30.70
C SER A 391 2.73 15.75 -32.00
N GLY A 392 3.32 14.56 -31.96
CA GLY A 392 3.85 13.85 -33.16
C GLY A 392 2.82 12.99 -33.90
N ALA A 393 1.63 12.80 -33.35
CA ALA A 393 0.64 11.87 -33.90
C ALA A 393 0.14 12.29 -35.31
N ALA A 394 -0.04 13.59 -35.52
CA ALA A 394 -0.47 14.13 -36.84
C ALA A 394 0.59 13.86 -37.91
N THR A 395 1.86 14.14 -37.63
CA THR A 395 3.00 13.90 -38.53
C THR A 395 3.16 12.41 -38.82
N THR A 396 3.00 11.56 -37.80
CA THR A 396 3.06 10.10 -37.97
C THR A 396 1.93 9.60 -38.89
N PHE A 397 0.70 10.11 -38.73
CA PHE A 397 -0.42 9.76 -39.58
C PHE A 397 -0.18 10.21 -41.03
N GLU A 398 0.31 11.44 -41.22
CA GLU A 398 0.67 11.96 -42.55
C GLU A 398 1.71 11.05 -43.23
N HIS A 399 2.78 10.67 -42.52
CA HIS A 399 3.80 9.77 -43.09
C HIS A 399 3.24 8.39 -43.45
N LEU A 400 2.35 7.83 -42.64
CA LEU A 400 1.72 6.52 -42.92
C LEU A 400 0.88 6.56 -44.22
N ILE A 401 0.13 7.63 -44.42
CA ILE A 401 -0.72 7.77 -45.63
C ILE A 401 0.14 8.06 -46.86
N ASN A 402 1.12 8.93 -46.76
CA ASN A 402 1.98 9.31 -47.87
C ASN A 402 2.99 8.24 -48.27
N SER A 403 3.31 7.30 -47.36
CA SER A 403 4.22 6.16 -47.58
C SER A 403 3.54 4.93 -48.15
N THR A 404 2.22 4.94 -48.31
CA THR A 404 1.49 3.80 -48.91
C THR A 404 1.70 3.85 -50.46
N PRO A 405 2.40 2.90 -51.08
CA PRO A 405 2.58 2.90 -52.52
C PRO A 405 1.22 2.78 -53.23
N THR A 406 0.92 3.80 -54.02
CA THR A 406 -0.25 3.79 -54.92
C THR A 406 -0.14 2.58 -55.81
N LYS A 407 -1.06 1.64 -55.74
CA LYS A 407 -1.17 0.49 -56.66
C LYS A 407 -1.26 1.04 -58.07
N PRO A 408 -0.44 0.60 -59.03
CA PRO A 408 -0.57 1.09 -60.40
C PRO A 408 -1.93 0.67 -60.92
N SER A 409 -2.68 1.60 -61.47
CA SER A 409 -3.97 1.39 -62.16
C SER A 409 -3.74 0.47 -63.34
N SER A 410 -4.34 -0.70 -63.31
CA SER A 410 -4.43 -1.65 -64.43
C SER A 410 -5.55 -1.21 -65.37
N ASP A 411 -5.34 -0.09 -66.10
CA ASP A 411 -6.22 0.31 -67.19
C ASP A 411 -5.35 0.79 -68.34
N ALA A 412 -4.92 -0.17 -69.18
CA ALA A 412 -4.53 0.06 -70.55
C ALA A 412 -4.37 -1.27 -71.28
N GLN A 413 -5.48 -1.94 -71.56
CA GLN A 413 -5.61 -2.85 -72.71
C GLN A 413 -7.03 -2.72 -73.28
N GLY A 414 -7.24 -1.69 -74.05
CA GLY A 414 -8.30 -1.51 -74.94
C GLY A 414 -7.77 -1.60 -76.34
N ASP A 415 -8.33 -2.46 -77.07
CA ASP A 415 -8.64 -2.31 -78.47
C ASP A 415 -7.52 -2.23 -79.54
N ARG A 416 -7.30 -3.33 -80.22
CA ARG A 416 -7.08 -3.38 -81.67
C ARG A 416 -7.23 -4.78 -82.23
N GLY A 417 -8.15 -4.88 -83.24
CA GLY A 417 -8.16 -5.90 -84.27
C GLY A 417 -9.36 -6.72 -84.37
#